data_ff7677740ae281a103b6db36d2e014c2
#
_entry.id   ff7677740ae281a103b6db36d2e014c2
#
_cell.length_a   1.000
_cell.length_b   1.000
_cell.length_c   1.000
_cell.angle_alpha   90.00
_cell.angle_beta   90.00
_cell.angle_gamma   90.00
#
_symmetry.space_group_name_H-M   'P 1'
#
loop_
_entity.id
_entity.type
_entity.pdbx_description
1 polymer ?
#
loop_
_entity_poly.entity_id
_entity_poly.type
_entity_poly.pdbx_seq_one_letter_code
_entity_poly.pdbx_strand_id
1 'polypeptide(L)'
;MIQEEKFDKRLLIIFMIQFTEVLGFSSVMPLIPILGIDLGLNEIQVGLILSIFSFCQLFASPITGKLSDRFGRKPLLLFSQTSTLLGFFLLGIANNVWILVTARLVDGLLGSNMTVAQAYISDVTTHKQRTKTYGYSSAVFGAGLIFGPMIGGVLLLVSFSAPFFFAAGVSLLSIILVLIFLPESITEKKQKFSLKFGEIMPIKETKRFFKSAETRGILIVFFLYSFGFFLFISTFALYSTNQLNITPQQLTIYMAWIGVLRVLFQSVLINPILKKVSENKTLLSGIFSLVFTMTLLIFTTNYWIVFIPLSFLAFGTGVTRPVLTSKLTKVGKRDETGSLLGVNNALNSIAQIITPILGGIILQYFPPQILPLLSAIIFSLIFILWRWAFVEPFREEKSQIIKSEQQVFS
;
A
#
# COMPACT_ATOMS: atom_id res chain seq x y z
N MET A 1 17.05 27.28 -25.21
CA MET A 1 15.80 26.60 -25.65
C MET A 1 15.64 25.34 -24.81
N ILE A 2 14.71 25.33 -23.87
CA ILE A 2 14.33 24.12 -23.13
C ILE A 2 13.49 23.31 -24.12
N GLN A 3 14.05 22.25 -24.71
CA GLN A 3 13.24 21.29 -25.44
C GLN A 3 12.19 20.77 -24.46
N GLU A 4 10.92 21.07 -24.69
CA GLU A 4 9.82 20.38 -24.04
C GLU A 4 9.95 18.90 -24.43
N GLU A 5 10.46 18.09 -23.51
CA GLU A 5 10.55 16.65 -23.67
C GLU A 5 9.13 16.13 -23.84
N LYS A 6 8.78 15.70 -25.04
CA LYS A 6 7.45 15.15 -25.39
C LYS A 6 7.10 14.02 -24.42
N PHE A 7 5.92 14.12 -23.82
CA PHE A 7 5.36 13.07 -22.98
C PHE A 7 5.22 11.76 -23.78
N ASP A 8 5.84 10.69 -23.28
CA ASP A 8 5.80 9.39 -23.97
C ASP A 8 4.39 8.79 -23.86
N LYS A 9 3.75 8.55 -25.01
CA LYS A 9 2.39 7.98 -25.09
C LYS A 9 2.27 6.61 -24.39
N ARG A 10 3.38 5.86 -24.30
CA ARG A 10 3.44 4.57 -23.57
C ARG A 10 3.12 4.75 -22.09
N LEU A 11 3.47 5.89 -21.51
CA LEU A 11 3.15 6.20 -20.10
C LEU A 11 1.65 6.34 -19.86
N LEU A 12 0.92 6.88 -20.83
CA LEU A 12 -0.55 6.98 -20.70
C LEU A 12 -1.18 5.58 -20.63
N ILE A 13 -0.71 4.67 -21.48
CA ILE A 13 -1.22 3.29 -21.52
C ILE A 13 -0.92 2.58 -20.19
N ILE A 14 0.32 2.68 -19.69
CA ILE A 14 0.67 2.05 -18.43
C ILE A 14 -0.09 2.64 -17.23
N PHE A 15 -0.40 3.94 -17.26
CA PHE A 15 -1.25 4.57 -16.24
C PHE A 15 -2.71 4.10 -16.31
N MET A 16 -3.26 3.91 -17.51
CA MET A 16 -4.59 3.30 -17.66
C MET A 16 -4.61 1.87 -17.11
N ILE A 17 -3.57 1.09 -17.38
CA ILE A 17 -3.40 -0.27 -16.84
C ILE A 17 -3.33 -0.23 -15.30
N GLN A 18 -2.54 0.66 -14.73
CA GLN A 18 -2.46 0.81 -13.27
C GLN A 18 -3.80 1.27 -12.66
N PHE A 19 -4.50 2.16 -13.34
CA PHE A 19 -5.83 2.62 -12.90
C PHE A 19 -6.83 1.47 -12.86
N THR A 20 -6.94 0.70 -13.94
CA THR A 20 -7.85 -0.45 -14.01
C THR A 20 -7.53 -1.51 -12.97
N GLU A 21 -6.26 -1.79 -12.75
CA GLU A 21 -5.78 -2.71 -11.73
C GLU A 21 -6.22 -2.30 -10.32
N VAL A 22 -5.94 -1.05 -9.94
CA VAL A 22 -6.27 -0.53 -8.61
C VAL A 22 -7.77 -0.39 -8.43
N LEU A 23 -8.49 0.01 -9.49
CA LEU A 23 -9.94 0.11 -9.48
C LEU A 23 -10.59 -1.24 -9.17
N GLY A 24 -10.18 -2.30 -9.88
CA GLY A 24 -10.66 -3.66 -9.64
C GLY A 24 -10.33 -4.14 -8.23
N PHE A 25 -9.07 -4.04 -7.82
CA PHE A 25 -8.60 -4.45 -6.50
C PHE A 25 -9.37 -3.74 -5.37
N SER A 26 -9.49 -2.42 -5.43
CA SER A 26 -10.11 -1.64 -4.36
C SER A 26 -11.62 -1.77 -4.28
N SER A 27 -12.30 -2.13 -5.38
CA SER A 27 -13.74 -2.43 -5.38
C SER A 27 -14.08 -3.72 -4.63
N VAL A 28 -13.13 -4.66 -4.56
CA VAL A 28 -13.31 -6.03 -4.05
C VAL A 28 -12.73 -6.20 -2.65
N MET A 29 -11.62 -5.52 -2.34
CA MET A 29 -10.85 -5.76 -1.12
C MET A 29 -11.67 -5.69 0.18
N PRO A 30 -12.60 -4.71 0.38
CA PRO A 30 -13.41 -4.67 1.60
C PRO A 30 -14.44 -5.80 1.70
N LEU A 31 -14.75 -6.48 0.60
CA LEU A 31 -15.78 -7.52 0.53
C LEU A 31 -15.24 -8.92 0.81
N ILE A 32 -13.94 -9.16 0.65
CA ILE A 32 -13.31 -10.46 0.87
C ILE A 32 -13.51 -10.97 2.31
N PRO A 33 -13.34 -10.15 3.36
CA PRO A 33 -13.61 -10.58 4.72
C PRO A 33 -15.06 -10.99 4.94
N ILE A 34 -16.01 -10.26 4.34
CA ILE A 34 -17.44 -10.55 4.43
C ILE A 34 -17.75 -11.88 3.71
N LEU A 35 -17.23 -12.05 2.49
CA LEU A 35 -17.35 -13.33 1.75
C LEU A 35 -16.84 -14.51 2.58
N GLY A 36 -15.71 -14.32 3.29
CA GLY A 36 -15.16 -15.37 4.15
C GLY A 36 -16.12 -15.78 5.26
N ILE A 37 -16.74 -14.82 5.95
CA ILE A 37 -17.76 -15.09 6.98
C ILE A 37 -18.99 -15.76 6.38
N ASP A 38 -19.48 -15.29 5.23
CA ASP A 38 -20.64 -15.87 4.54
C ASP A 38 -20.39 -17.33 4.11
N LEU A 39 -19.14 -17.70 3.85
CA LEU A 39 -18.71 -19.07 3.57
C LEU A 39 -18.45 -19.92 4.84
N GLY A 40 -18.78 -19.39 6.03
CA GLY A 40 -18.69 -20.12 7.30
C GLY A 40 -17.31 -20.08 7.96
N LEU A 41 -16.42 -19.17 7.54
CA LEU A 41 -15.14 -18.99 8.19
C LEU A 41 -15.28 -18.13 9.44
N ASN A 42 -14.43 -18.40 10.44
CA ASN A 42 -14.27 -17.50 11.58
C ASN A 42 -13.26 -16.37 11.25
N GLU A 43 -13.17 -15.37 12.12
CA GLU A 43 -12.36 -14.17 11.93
C GLU A 43 -10.87 -14.48 11.75
N ILE A 44 -10.34 -15.48 12.45
CA ILE A 44 -8.93 -15.93 12.31
C ILE A 44 -8.70 -16.52 10.92
N GLN A 45 -9.61 -17.39 10.46
CA GLN A 45 -9.51 -18.00 9.14
C GLN A 45 -9.59 -16.96 8.02
N VAL A 46 -10.44 -15.95 8.18
CA VAL A 46 -10.49 -14.80 7.28
C VAL A 46 -9.17 -14.05 7.29
N GLY A 47 -8.61 -13.78 8.47
CA GLY A 47 -7.28 -13.15 8.61
C GLY A 47 -6.16 -13.94 7.91
N LEU A 48 -6.18 -15.29 8.03
CA LEU A 48 -5.25 -16.17 7.33
C LEU A 48 -5.38 -16.05 5.80
N ILE A 49 -6.61 -16.05 5.27
CA ILE A 49 -6.87 -15.93 3.82
C ILE A 49 -6.38 -14.57 3.28
N LEU A 50 -6.60 -13.48 4.01
CA LEU A 50 -6.05 -12.19 3.65
C LEU A 50 -4.52 -12.20 3.63
N SER A 51 -3.91 -12.89 4.59
CA SER A 51 -2.45 -13.02 4.71
C SER A 51 -1.82 -13.88 3.62
N ILE A 52 -2.53 -14.90 3.10
CA ILE A 52 -2.06 -15.76 1.99
C ILE A 52 -1.66 -14.91 0.78
N PHE A 53 -2.50 -13.97 0.38
CA PHE A 53 -2.20 -13.09 -0.75
C PHE A 53 -0.90 -12.31 -0.54
N SER A 54 -0.75 -11.64 0.61
CA SER A 54 0.45 -10.85 0.93
C SER A 54 1.70 -11.71 1.11
N PHE A 55 1.55 -12.90 1.66
CA PHE A 55 2.62 -13.89 1.77
C PHE A 55 3.12 -14.33 0.38
N CYS A 56 2.21 -14.69 -0.51
CA CYS A 56 2.55 -15.04 -1.88
C CYS A 56 3.24 -13.87 -2.62
N GLN A 57 2.71 -12.66 -2.50
CA GLN A 57 3.27 -11.45 -3.12
C GLN A 57 4.69 -11.14 -2.64
N LEU A 58 5.03 -11.42 -1.39
CA LEU A 58 6.39 -11.21 -0.87
C LEU A 58 7.43 -11.97 -1.70
N PHE A 59 7.11 -13.18 -2.14
CA PHE A 59 8.00 -14.02 -2.97
C PHE A 59 7.78 -13.76 -4.47
N ALA A 60 6.55 -13.60 -4.90
CA ALA A 60 6.19 -13.46 -6.30
C ALA A 60 6.75 -12.17 -6.92
N SER A 61 6.68 -11.04 -6.22
CA SER A 61 7.08 -9.74 -6.78
C SER A 61 8.54 -9.68 -7.24
N PRO A 62 9.56 -10.07 -6.43
CA PRO A 62 10.94 -10.07 -6.91
C PRO A 62 11.20 -11.12 -8.01
N ILE A 63 10.52 -12.26 -7.96
CA ILE A 63 10.63 -13.30 -8.98
C ILE A 63 10.09 -12.78 -10.32
N THR A 64 8.88 -12.24 -10.32
CA THR A 64 8.23 -11.68 -11.51
C THR A 64 9.01 -10.49 -12.07
N GLY A 65 9.56 -9.64 -11.21
CA GLY A 65 10.44 -8.54 -11.64
C GLY A 65 11.62 -9.04 -12.45
N LYS A 66 12.34 -10.06 -11.97
CA LYS A 66 13.48 -10.67 -12.69
C LYS A 66 13.07 -11.46 -13.93
N LEU A 67 11.96 -12.19 -13.86
CA LEU A 67 11.43 -12.86 -15.04
C LEU A 67 11.07 -11.85 -16.13
N SER A 68 10.54 -10.68 -15.74
CA SER A 68 10.23 -9.63 -16.70
C SER A 68 11.47 -9.00 -17.34
N ASP A 69 12.61 -8.95 -16.64
CA ASP A 69 13.91 -8.56 -17.23
C ASP A 69 14.38 -9.54 -18.30
N ARG A 70 14.02 -10.83 -18.18
CA ARG A 70 14.48 -11.89 -19.07
C ARG A 70 13.52 -12.11 -20.24
N PHE A 71 12.23 -12.23 -19.95
CA PHE A 71 11.23 -12.60 -20.97
C PHE A 71 10.60 -11.38 -21.65
N GLY A 72 10.74 -10.21 -21.05
CA GLY A 72 10.12 -8.95 -21.48
C GLY A 72 9.04 -8.49 -20.50
N ARG A 73 8.80 -7.19 -20.47
CA ARG A 73 7.77 -6.58 -19.58
C ARG A 73 6.36 -6.94 -20.02
N LYS A 74 6.08 -6.82 -21.32
CA LYS A 74 4.75 -7.07 -21.88
C LYS A 74 4.24 -8.49 -21.62
N PRO A 75 5.01 -9.59 -21.92
CA PRO A 75 4.55 -10.95 -21.64
C PRO A 75 4.28 -11.20 -20.16
N LEU A 76 5.16 -10.72 -19.27
CA LEU A 76 4.98 -10.92 -17.83
C LEU A 76 3.80 -10.11 -17.27
N LEU A 77 3.55 -8.92 -17.81
CA LEU A 77 2.39 -8.12 -17.44
C LEU A 77 1.09 -8.82 -17.87
N LEU A 78 1.04 -9.37 -19.09
CA LEU A 78 -0.11 -10.17 -19.57
C LEU A 78 -0.37 -11.40 -18.69
N PHE A 79 0.69 -12.15 -18.37
CA PHE A 79 0.59 -13.32 -17.51
C PHE A 79 0.06 -12.96 -16.11
N SER A 80 0.61 -11.90 -15.52
CA SER A 80 0.21 -11.41 -14.22
C SER A 80 -1.24 -10.90 -14.20
N GLN A 81 -1.66 -10.15 -15.22
CA GLN A 81 -3.04 -9.67 -15.33
C GLN A 81 -4.06 -10.81 -15.58
N THR A 82 -3.65 -11.84 -16.32
CA THR A 82 -4.49 -13.02 -16.52
C THR A 82 -4.74 -13.74 -15.19
N SER A 83 -3.73 -13.84 -14.32
CA SER A 83 -3.92 -14.42 -13.00
C SER A 83 -4.83 -13.57 -12.10
N THR A 84 -4.72 -12.24 -12.16
CA THR A 84 -5.61 -11.33 -11.43
C THR A 84 -7.05 -11.42 -11.94
N LEU A 85 -7.25 -11.50 -13.26
CA LEU A 85 -8.57 -11.77 -13.86
C LEU A 85 -9.15 -13.08 -13.32
N LEU A 86 -8.37 -14.17 -13.35
CA LEU A 86 -8.80 -15.47 -12.83
C LEU A 86 -9.10 -15.41 -11.33
N GLY A 87 -8.27 -14.71 -10.55
CA GLY A 87 -8.50 -14.49 -9.12
C GLY A 87 -9.83 -13.80 -8.84
N PHE A 88 -10.14 -12.69 -9.52
CA PHE A 88 -11.42 -12.00 -9.35
C PHE A 88 -12.60 -12.81 -9.86
N PHE A 89 -12.46 -13.50 -10.98
CA PHE A 89 -13.50 -14.38 -11.50
C PHE A 89 -13.83 -15.50 -10.50
N LEU A 90 -12.80 -16.15 -9.94
CA LEU A 90 -12.98 -17.19 -8.91
C LEU A 90 -13.65 -16.63 -7.67
N LEU A 91 -13.34 -15.41 -7.24
CA LEU A 91 -14.07 -14.77 -6.13
C LEU A 91 -15.54 -14.54 -6.45
N GLY A 92 -15.86 -14.17 -7.69
CA GLY A 92 -17.25 -13.96 -8.14
C GLY A 92 -18.11 -15.21 -8.12
N ILE A 93 -17.52 -16.40 -8.34
CA ILE A 93 -18.19 -17.69 -8.29
C ILE A 93 -17.95 -18.47 -6.98
N ALA A 94 -17.25 -17.85 -5.99
CA ALA A 94 -16.87 -18.54 -4.78
C ALA A 94 -18.10 -18.91 -3.94
N ASN A 95 -18.41 -20.19 -3.90
CA ASN A 95 -19.47 -20.79 -3.10
C ASN A 95 -18.94 -21.72 -2.00
N ASN A 96 -17.63 -21.82 -1.87
CA ASN A 96 -16.94 -22.57 -0.82
C ASN A 96 -15.55 -21.99 -0.56
N VAL A 97 -14.98 -22.37 0.59
CA VAL A 97 -13.69 -21.86 1.08
C VAL A 97 -12.52 -22.18 0.13
N TRP A 98 -12.55 -23.34 -0.53
CA TRP A 98 -11.46 -23.77 -1.40
C TRP A 98 -11.33 -22.89 -2.64
N ILE A 99 -12.44 -22.44 -3.22
CA ILE A 99 -12.44 -21.50 -4.33
C ILE A 99 -11.88 -20.15 -3.87
N LEU A 100 -12.28 -19.67 -2.68
CA LEU A 100 -11.75 -18.42 -2.09
C LEU A 100 -10.24 -18.51 -1.87
N VAL A 101 -9.74 -19.61 -1.29
CA VAL A 101 -8.29 -19.83 -1.08
C VAL A 101 -7.56 -19.90 -2.42
N THR A 102 -8.09 -20.63 -3.39
CA THR A 102 -7.49 -20.75 -4.73
C THR A 102 -7.40 -19.39 -5.41
N ALA A 103 -8.45 -18.59 -5.33
CA ALA A 103 -8.46 -17.22 -5.87
C ALA A 103 -7.32 -16.38 -5.28
N ARG A 104 -7.12 -16.45 -3.95
CA ARG A 104 -6.04 -15.70 -3.27
C ARG A 104 -4.64 -16.22 -3.60
N LEU A 105 -4.49 -17.55 -3.77
CA LEU A 105 -3.22 -18.17 -4.18
C LEU A 105 -2.86 -17.80 -5.62
N VAL A 106 -3.79 -17.92 -6.55
CA VAL A 106 -3.57 -17.61 -7.97
C VAL A 106 -3.17 -16.16 -8.15
N ASP A 107 -3.95 -15.24 -7.59
CA ASP A 107 -3.65 -13.82 -7.69
C ASP A 107 -2.37 -13.43 -6.90
N GLY A 108 -2.15 -14.02 -5.73
CA GLY A 108 -0.98 -13.75 -4.91
C GLY A 108 0.34 -14.24 -5.52
N LEU A 109 0.36 -15.45 -6.08
CA LEU A 109 1.59 -16.05 -6.65
C LEU A 109 1.96 -15.49 -8.02
N LEU A 110 0.98 -15.10 -8.81
CA LEU A 110 1.19 -14.74 -10.21
C LEU A 110 0.85 -13.26 -10.50
N GLY A 111 0.03 -12.61 -9.67
CA GLY A 111 -0.48 -11.26 -9.86
C GLY A 111 0.46 -10.15 -9.39
N SER A 112 1.64 -10.02 -9.99
CA SER A 112 2.64 -8.97 -9.66
C SER A 112 2.60 -7.77 -10.62
N ASN A 113 1.41 -7.37 -11.07
CA ASN A 113 1.17 -6.33 -12.07
C ASN A 113 1.90 -5.02 -11.77
N MET A 114 1.79 -4.53 -10.52
CA MET A 114 2.37 -3.25 -10.13
C MET A 114 3.91 -3.26 -10.22
N THR A 115 4.55 -4.40 -9.89
CA THR A 115 6.01 -4.55 -9.99
C THR A 115 6.49 -4.42 -11.43
N VAL A 116 5.80 -5.10 -12.37
CA VAL A 116 6.15 -5.05 -13.79
C VAL A 116 5.83 -3.67 -14.37
N ALA A 117 4.69 -3.06 -14.00
CA ALA A 117 4.33 -1.71 -14.44
C ALA A 117 5.34 -0.65 -13.98
N GLN A 118 5.82 -0.72 -12.73
CA GLN A 118 6.86 0.19 -12.24
C GLN A 118 8.20 -0.01 -12.96
N ALA A 119 8.57 -1.27 -13.25
CA ALA A 119 9.75 -1.57 -14.04
C ALA A 119 9.61 -1.01 -15.47
N TYR A 120 8.45 -1.17 -16.11
CA TYR A 120 8.17 -0.59 -17.43
C TYR A 120 8.33 0.94 -17.43
N ILE A 121 7.76 1.64 -16.43
CA ILE A 121 7.94 3.09 -16.27
C ILE A 121 9.42 3.45 -16.17
N SER A 122 10.19 2.67 -15.40
CA SER A 122 11.64 2.89 -15.26
C SER A 122 12.39 2.74 -16.57
N ASP A 123 11.99 1.80 -17.44
CA ASP A 123 12.62 1.52 -18.74
C ASP A 123 12.38 2.67 -19.74
N VAL A 124 11.17 3.27 -19.73
CA VAL A 124 10.77 4.30 -20.73
C VAL A 124 10.98 5.75 -20.24
N THR A 125 11.54 5.95 -19.06
CA THR A 125 11.77 7.28 -18.48
C THR A 125 13.23 7.57 -18.19
N THR A 126 13.68 8.80 -18.47
CA THR A 126 14.98 9.29 -18.05
C THR A 126 15.03 9.52 -16.53
N HIS A 127 16.23 9.54 -15.94
CA HIS A 127 16.39 9.81 -14.50
C HIS A 127 15.72 11.11 -14.03
N LYS A 128 15.72 12.16 -14.88
CA LYS A 128 15.10 13.46 -14.56
C LYS A 128 13.57 13.39 -14.55
N GLN A 129 12.98 12.61 -15.47
CA GLN A 129 11.53 12.46 -15.61
C GLN A 129 10.94 11.47 -14.60
N ARG A 130 11.74 10.52 -14.12
CA ARG A 130 11.32 9.38 -13.32
C ARG A 130 10.52 9.78 -12.07
N THR A 131 10.99 10.77 -11.31
CA THR A 131 10.30 11.26 -10.11
C THR A 131 8.91 11.83 -10.44
N LYS A 132 8.80 12.63 -11.51
CA LYS A 132 7.53 13.20 -11.96
C LYS A 132 6.57 12.10 -12.44
N THR A 133 7.07 11.12 -13.17
CA THR A 133 6.29 10.00 -13.71
C THR A 133 5.76 9.09 -12.60
N TYR A 134 6.57 8.79 -11.57
CA TYR A 134 6.08 8.07 -10.39
C TYR A 134 5.06 8.89 -9.57
N GLY A 135 5.16 10.22 -9.60
CA GLY A 135 4.12 11.11 -9.06
C GLY A 135 2.77 10.93 -9.76
N TYR A 136 2.76 10.88 -11.09
CA TYR A 136 1.56 10.57 -11.86
C TYR A 136 1.03 9.16 -11.59
N SER A 137 1.90 8.15 -11.55
CA SER A 137 1.53 6.78 -11.17
C SER A 137 0.85 6.73 -9.80
N SER A 138 1.36 7.47 -8.83
CA SER A 138 0.77 7.57 -7.49
C SER A 138 -0.59 8.26 -7.49
N ALA A 139 -0.79 9.29 -8.32
CA ALA A 139 -2.08 9.96 -8.48
C ALA A 139 -3.12 9.03 -9.10
N VAL A 140 -2.74 8.27 -10.13
CA VAL A 140 -3.58 7.26 -10.77
C VAL A 140 -3.97 6.15 -9.79
N PHE A 141 -3.01 5.67 -8.99
CA PHE A 141 -3.27 4.72 -7.91
C PHE A 141 -4.28 5.28 -6.91
N GLY A 142 -4.12 6.54 -6.50
CA GLY A 142 -5.07 7.23 -5.62
C GLY A 142 -6.47 7.31 -6.20
N ALA A 143 -6.59 7.65 -7.49
CA ALA A 143 -7.89 7.70 -8.18
C ALA A 143 -8.58 6.32 -8.18
N GLY A 144 -7.85 5.24 -8.49
CA GLY A 144 -8.39 3.88 -8.41
C GLY A 144 -8.92 3.52 -7.02
N LEU A 145 -8.21 3.92 -5.96
CA LEU A 145 -8.65 3.69 -4.57
C LEU A 145 -9.93 4.46 -4.19
N ILE A 146 -10.25 5.57 -4.88
CA ILE A 146 -11.51 6.32 -4.65
C ILE A 146 -12.65 5.65 -5.41
N PHE A 147 -12.48 5.50 -6.72
CA PHE A 147 -13.56 5.04 -7.59
C PHE A 147 -13.92 3.57 -7.37
N GLY A 148 -12.95 2.74 -6.96
CA GLY A 148 -13.19 1.32 -6.71
C GLY A 148 -14.29 1.04 -5.69
N PRO A 149 -14.18 1.51 -4.42
CA PRO A 149 -15.23 1.30 -3.43
C PRO A 149 -16.57 1.93 -3.80
N MET A 150 -16.55 3.09 -4.50
CA MET A 150 -17.79 3.71 -4.98
C MET A 150 -18.52 2.82 -5.98
N ILE A 151 -17.80 2.30 -6.97
CA ILE A 151 -18.36 1.40 -7.99
C ILE A 151 -18.75 0.07 -7.33
N GLY A 152 -17.89 -0.48 -6.48
CA GLY A 152 -18.17 -1.70 -5.73
C GLY A 152 -19.47 -1.58 -4.92
N GLY A 153 -19.69 -0.44 -4.24
CA GLY A 153 -20.91 -0.17 -3.48
C GLY A 153 -22.17 -0.11 -4.34
N VAL A 154 -22.11 0.52 -5.50
CA VAL A 154 -23.24 0.56 -6.44
C VAL A 154 -23.54 -0.84 -6.98
N LEU A 155 -22.51 -1.61 -7.30
CA LEU A 155 -22.66 -2.98 -7.84
C LEU A 155 -23.23 -3.95 -6.82
N LEU A 156 -23.02 -3.75 -5.51
CA LEU A 156 -23.66 -4.53 -4.45
C LEU A 156 -25.19 -4.40 -4.44
N LEU A 157 -25.74 -3.32 -5.04
CA LEU A 157 -27.20 -3.20 -5.22
C LEU A 157 -27.75 -4.22 -6.24
N VAL A 158 -26.90 -4.72 -7.12
CA VAL A 158 -27.26 -5.72 -8.12
C VAL A 158 -27.11 -7.14 -7.53
N SER A 159 -25.92 -7.45 -7.02
CA SER A 159 -25.65 -8.71 -6.31
C SER A 159 -24.32 -8.61 -5.54
N PHE A 160 -24.14 -9.51 -4.55
CA PHE A 160 -22.87 -9.58 -3.81
C PHE A 160 -21.69 -9.99 -4.71
N SER A 161 -21.93 -10.77 -5.76
CA SER A 161 -20.89 -11.19 -6.73
C SER A 161 -20.56 -10.13 -7.80
N ALA A 162 -21.42 -9.14 -8.01
CA ALA A 162 -21.24 -8.15 -9.10
C ALA A 162 -19.93 -7.35 -9.03
N PRO A 163 -19.43 -6.88 -7.86
CA PRO A 163 -18.14 -6.21 -7.76
C PRO A 163 -16.95 -7.10 -8.19
N PHE A 164 -17.00 -8.40 -7.91
CA PHE A 164 -15.94 -9.35 -8.28
C PHE A 164 -15.91 -9.57 -9.80
N PHE A 165 -17.08 -9.74 -10.45
CA PHE A 165 -17.16 -9.85 -11.90
C PHE A 165 -16.79 -8.54 -12.60
N PHE A 166 -17.14 -7.40 -12.02
CA PHE A 166 -16.67 -6.10 -12.50
C PHE A 166 -15.15 -6.01 -12.47
N ALA A 167 -14.51 -6.38 -11.35
CA ALA A 167 -13.05 -6.38 -11.23
C ALA A 167 -12.40 -7.33 -12.26
N ALA A 168 -12.98 -8.51 -12.50
CA ALA A 168 -12.54 -9.43 -13.56
C ALA A 168 -12.68 -8.77 -14.95
N GLY A 169 -13.80 -8.11 -15.24
CA GLY A 169 -14.02 -7.39 -16.50
C GLY A 169 -13.03 -6.24 -16.72
N VAL A 170 -12.71 -5.50 -15.66
CA VAL A 170 -11.71 -4.43 -15.69
C VAL A 170 -10.30 -5.01 -15.92
N SER A 171 -9.97 -6.15 -15.31
CA SER A 171 -8.71 -6.86 -15.58
C SER A 171 -8.63 -7.37 -17.03
N LEU A 172 -9.74 -7.86 -17.59
CA LEU A 172 -9.82 -8.22 -18.99
C LEU A 172 -9.57 -7.01 -19.91
N LEU A 173 -10.19 -5.87 -19.60
CA LEU A 173 -9.93 -4.62 -20.32
C LEU A 173 -8.45 -4.25 -20.26
N SER A 174 -7.81 -4.39 -19.10
CA SER A 174 -6.39 -4.14 -18.92
C SER A 174 -5.54 -5.06 -19.81
N ILE A 175 -5.87 -6.36 -19.89
CA ILE A 175 -5.20 -7.32 -20.80
C ILE A 175 -5.32 -6.87 -22.26
N ILE A 176 -6.51 -6.46 -22.69
CA ILE A 176 -6.76 -5.96 -24.06
C ILE A 176 -5.91 -4.71 -24.34
N LEU A 177 -5.84 -3.77 -23.38
CA LEU A 177 -5.00 -2.56 -23.50
C LEU A 177 -3.51 -2.92 -23.64
N VAL A 178 -3.01 -3.88 -22.88
CA VAL A 178 -1.63 -4.36 -23.00
C VAL A 178 -1.37 -5.02 -24.35
N LEU A 179 -2.28 -5.90 -24.79
CA LEU A 179 -2.13 -6.63 -26.05
C LEU A 179 -2.04 -5.70 -27.23
N ILE A 180 -2.96 -4.75 -27.33
CA ILE A 180 -3.14 -3.88 -28.51
C ILE A 180 -2.17 -2.71 -28.50
N PHE A 181 -2.04 -2.02 -27.35
CA PHE A 181 -1.43 -0.69 -27.30
C PHE A 181 -0.06 -0.65 -26.63
N LEU A 182 0.31 -1.63 -25.78
CA LEU A 182 1.57 -1.56 -25.07
C LEU A 182 2.68 -2.25 -25.87
N PRO A 183 3.69 -1.51 -26.37
CA PRO A 183 4.87 -2.14 -26.97
C PRO A 183 5.78 -2.72 -25.88
N GLU A 184 6.69 -3.62 -26.27
CA GLU A 184 7.74 -4.09 -25.36
C GLU A 184 8.73 -2.95 -25.06
N SER A 185 9.14 -2.82 -23.78
CA SER A 185 10.10 -1.79 -23.37
C SER A 185 11.55 -2.24 -23.39
N ILE A 186 11.79 -3.55 -23.26
CA ILE A 186 13.13 -4.12 -23.20
C ILE A 186 13.60 -4.47 -24.61
N THR A 187 14.68 -3.83 -25.05
CA THR A 187 15.37 -4.15 -26.32
C THR A 187 16.41 -5.26 -26.15
N GLU A 188 17.11 -5.29 -25.02
CA GLU A 188 18.12 -6.30 -24.70
C GLU A 188 17.71 -7.10 -23.48
N LYS A 189 17.38 -8.38 -23.70
CA LYS A 189 16.96 -9.30 -22.65
C LYS A 189 18.14 -9.85 -21.87
N LYS A 190 18.06 -9.89 -20.54
CA LYS A 190 19.09 -10.53 -19.72
C LYS A 190 19.11 -12.04 -19.94
N GLN A 191 20.24 -12.59 -20.36
CA GLN A 191 20.35 -14.00 -20.71
C GLN A 191 20.34 -14.96 -19.52
N LYS A 192 20.87 -14.53 -18.35
CA LYS A 192 20.98 -15.40 -17.16
C LYS A 192 19.94 -15.04 -16.12
N PHE A 193 19.09 -16.01 -15.78
CA PHE A 193 18.24 -15.93 -14.58
C PHE A 193 19.06 -16.36 -13.38
N SER A 194 19.28 -15.46 -12.45
CA SER A 194 19.88 -15.75 -11.16
C SER A 194 19.05 -15.06 -10.09
N LEU A 195 18.41 -15.85 -9.26
CA LEU A 195 17.65 -15.36 -8.10
C LEU A 195 18.40 -15.79 -6.84
N LYS A 196 18.93 -14.82 -6.09
CA LYS A 196 19.52 -15.09 -4.78
C LYS A 196 18.44 -14.87 -3.71
N PHE A 197 18.41 -15.72 -2.69
CA PHE A 197 17.45 -15.59 -1.57
C PHE A 197 17.50 -14.21 -0.92
N GLY A 198 18.67 -13.59 -0.83
CA GLY A 198 18.84 -12.22 -0.32
C GLY A 198 18.16 -11.12 -1.13
N GLU A 199 17.73 -11.40 -2.37
CA GLU A 199 16.99 -10.44 -3.20
C GLU A 199 15.48 -10.53 -2.97
N ILE A 200 15.01 -11.70 -2.50
CA ILE A 200 13.62 -11.88 -2.04
C ILE A 200 13.46 -11.27 -0.65
N MET A 201 14.38 -11.62 0.26
CA MET A 201 14.43 -11.06 1.61
C MET A 201 15.76 -10.31 1.79
N PRO A 202 15.76 -8.98 1.78
CA PRO A 202 16.99 -8.18 1.89
C PRO A 202 17.51 -8.16 3.34
N ILE A 203 17.83 -9.36 3.91
CA ILE A 203 18.27 -9.51 5.31
C ILE A 203 19.60 -8.81 5.56
N LYS A 204 20.53 -8.90 4.59
CA LYS A 204 21.85 -8.25 4.71
C LYS A 204 21.71 -6.73 4.70
N GLU A 205 20.93 -6.21 3.78
CA GLU A 205 20.61 -4.80 3.65
C GLU A 205 19.86 -4.29 4.87
N THR A 206 18.88 -5.05 5.36
CA THR A 206 18.15 -4.74 6.60
C THR A 206 19.12 -4.62 7.77
N LYS A 207 19.96 -5.63 7.99
CA LYS A 207 20.98 -5.58 9.06
C LYS A 207 21.91 -4.38 8.91
N ARG A 208 22.30 -4.01 7.69
CA ARG A 208 23.16 -2.86 7.41
C ARG A 208 22.47 -1.54 7.78
N PHE A 209 21.23 -1.34 7.34
CA PHE A 209 20.47 -0.11 7.61
C PHE A 209 20.05 0.00 9.08
N PHE A 210 19.88 -1.11 9.79
CA PHE A 210 19.62 -1.10 11.23
C PHE A 210 20.86 -0.77 12.09
N LYS A 211 22.07 -0.79 11.53
CA LYS A 211 23.28 -0.33 12.24
C LYS A 211 23.36 1.22 12.33
N SER A 212 22.89 1.94 11.33
CA SER A 212 22.82 3.40 11.39
C SER A 212 21.62 3.84 12.22
N ALA A 213 21.83 4.74 13.18
CA ALA A 213 20.78 5.25 14.06
C ALA A 213 19.68 5.97 13.26
N GLU A 214 20.03 6.73 12.24
CA GLU A 214 19.12 7.50 11.40
C GLU A 214 18.21 6.59 10.57
N THR A 215 18.78 5.65 9.80
CA THR A 215 18.00 4.73 8.95
C THR A 215 17.17 3.78 9.80
N ARG A 216 17.70 3.29 10.94
CA ARG A 216 16.97 2.47 11.89
C ARG A 216 15.74 3.19 12.44
N GLY A 217 15.91 4.44 12.88
CA GLY A 217 14.82 5.23 13.47
C GLY A 217 13.67 5.39 12.50
N ILE A 218 13.94 5.81 11.25
CA ILE A 218 12.88 6.02 10.25
C ILE A 218 12.22 4.70 9.81
N LEU A 219 12.99 3.60 9.69
CA LEU A 219 12.44 2.29 9.33
C LEU A 219 11.51 1.75 10.43
N ILE A 220 11.86 1.93 11.71
CA ILE A 220 11.00 1.54 12.85
C ILE A 220 9.71 2.37 12.84
N VAL A 221 9.80 3.69 12.69
CA VAL A 221 8.62 4.55 12.65
C VAL A 221 7.73 4.19 11.45
N PHE A 222 8.31 3.94 10.28
CA PHE A 222 7.55 3.54 9.10
C PHE A 222 6.88 2.16 9.31
N PHE A 223 7.59 1.21 9.93
CA PHE A 223 7.03 -0.10 10.26
C PHE A 223 5.87 0.00 11.25
N LEU A 224 6.02 0.76 12.34
CA LEU A 224 4.95 0.97 13.32
C LEU A 224 3.73 1.63 12.69
N TYR A 225 3.95 2.65 11.85
CA TYR A 225 2.87 3.28 11.10
C TYR A 225 2.14 2.26 10.20
N SER A 226 2.88 1.48 9.43
CA SER A 226 2.31 0.48 8.53
C SER A 226 1.61 -0.63 9.31
N PHE A 227 2.20 -1.09 10.40
CA PHE A 227 1.64 -2.15 11.23
C PHE A 227 0.32 -1.71 11.87
N GLY A 228 0.27 -0.52 12.51
CA GLY A 228 -0.97 0.02 13.08
C GLY A 228 -2.05 0.29 12.02
N PHE A 229 -1.65 0.79 10.85
CA PHE A 229 -2.57 1.01 9.74
C PHE A 229 -3.13 -0.30 9.18
N PHE A 230 -2.29 -1.29 8.89
CA PHE A 230 -2.76 -2.56 8.35
C PHE A 230 -3.52 -3.40 9.38
N LEU A 231 -3.17 -3.33 10.66
CA LEU A 231 -3.94 -3.98 11.72
C LEU A 231 -5.40 -3.54 11.72
N PHE A 232 -5.65 -2.25 11.53
CA PHE A 232 -7.00 -1.70 11.49
C PHE A 232 -7.65 -1.91 10.12
N ILE A 233 -7.00 -1.50 9.02
CA ILE A 233 -7.64 -1.44 7.71
C ILE A 233 -7.95 -2.82 7.13
N SER A 234 -7.10 -3.85 7.38
CA SER A 234 -7.33 -5.20 6.86
C SER A 234 -8.54 -5.89 7.49
N THR A 235 -8.87 -5.54 8.71
CA THR A 235 -9.99 -6.09 9.48
C THR A 235 -11.12 -5.07 9.68
N PHE A 236 -11.03 -3.90 9.06
CA PHE A 236 -12.02 -2.83 9.20
C PHE A 236 -13.43 -3.26 8.80
N ALA A 237 -13.56 -4.11 7.79
CA ALA A 237 -14.85 -4.66 7.37
C ALA A 237 -15.49 -5.47 8.50
N LEU A 238 -14.76 -6.42 9.08
CA LEU A 238 -15.24 -7.25 10.20
C LEU A 238 -15.50 -6.41 11.46
N TYR A 239 -14.57 -5.47 11.79
CA TYR A 239 -14.78 -4.54 12.89
C TYR A 239 -16.08 -3.77 12.72
N SER A 240 -16.33 -3.21 11.53
CA SER A 240 -17.51 -2.40 11.25
C SER A 240 -18.79 -3.23 11.31
N THR A 241 -18.78 -4.45 10.82
CA THR A 241 -19.92 -5.36 10.92
C THR A 241 -20.19 -5.74 12.38
N ASN A 242 -19.16 -6.11 13.15
CA ASN A 242 -19.31 -6.56 14.53
C ASN A 242 -19.64 -5.42 15.50
N GLN A 243 -19.08 -4.21 15.29
CA GLN A 243 -19.26 -3.06 16.18
C GLN A 243 -20.46 -2.19 15.83
N LEU A 244 -20.74 -2.02 14.53
CA LEU A 244 -21.70 -1.04 14.03
C LEU A 244 -22.92 -1.69 13.38
N ASN A 245 -22.95 -3.01 13.23
CA ASN A 245 -24.01 -3.79 12.55
C ASN A 245 -24.35 -3.23 11.16
N ILE A 246 -23.33 -2.82 10.40
CA ILE A 246 -23.52 -2.23 9.06
C ILE A 246 -23.56 -3.28 7.95
N THR A 247 -24.28 -2.94 6.89
CA THR A 247 -24.33 -3.74 5.68
C THR A 247 -23.07 -3.56 4.81
N PRO A 248 -22.77 -4.50 3.87
CA PRO A 248 -21.69 -4.34 2.93
C PRO A 248 -21.77 -3.05 2.09
N GLN A 249 -22.99 -2.60 1.74
CA GLN A 249 -23.22 -1.34 1.02
C GLN A 249 -22.80 -0.12 1.87
N GLN A 250 -23.15 -0.12 3.15
CA GLN A 250 -22.76 0.95 4.08
C GLN A 250 -21.26 0.99 4.30
N LEU A 251 -20.59 -0.19 4.34
CA LEU A 251 -19.13 -0.27 4.41
C LEU A 251 -18.45 0.39 3.21
N THR A 252 -18.97 0.17 2.00
CA THR A 252 -18.38 0.79 0.80
C THR A 252 -18.54 2.31 0.79
N ILE A 253 -19.59 2.86 1.41
CA ILE A 253 -19.74 4.31 1.60
C ILE A 253 -18.62 4.84 2.51
N TYR A 254 -18.29 4.16 3.62
CA TYR A 254 -17.15 4.52 4.46
C TYR A 254 -15.82 4.49 3.68
N MET A 255 -15.60 3.44 2.89
CA MET A 255 -14.37 3.32 2.09
C MET A 255 -14.27 4.42 1.03
N ALA A 256 -15.38 4.74 0.36
CA ALA A 256 -15.45 5.84 -0.61
C ALA A 256 -15.15 7.19 0.08
N TRP A 257 -15.73 7.45 1.26
CA TRP A 257 -15.49 8.65 2.06
C TRP A 257 -14.02 8.82 2.41
N ILE A 258 -13.39 7.76 2.95
CA ILE A 258 -11.95 7.75 3.25
C ILE A 258 -11.15 8.03 1.98
N GLY A 259 -11.50 7.37 0.87
CA GLY A 259 -10.81 7.52 -0.42
C GLY A 259 -10.84 8.96 -0.93
N VAL A 260 -12.02 9.56 -1.02
CA VAL A 260 -12.22 10.95 -1.49
C VAL A 260 -11.42 11.93 -0.63
N LEU A 261 -11.58 11.88 0.69
CA LEU A 261 -10.87 12.79 1.61
C LEU A 261 -9.36 12.58 1.55
N ARG A 262 -8.89 11.32 1.51
CA ARG A 262 -7.46 11.02 1.42
C ARG A 262 -6.82 11.61 0.18
N VAL A 263 -7.48 11.52 -0.99
CA VAL A 263 -6.96 12.12 -2.20
C VAL A 263 -7.00 13.64 -2.12
N LEU A 264 -8.06 14.22 -1.57
CA LEU A 264 -8.13 15.66 -1.32
C LEU A 264 -6.93 16.13 -0.48
N PHE A 265 -6.66 15.46 0.64
CA PHE A 265 -5.52 15.78 1.51
C PHE A 265 -4.18 15.55 0.81
N GLN A 266 -4.02 14.45 0.10
CA GLN A 266 -2.74 14.07 -0.51
C GLN A 266 -2.42 14.84 -1.80
N SER A 267 -3.41 15.17 -2.62
CA SER A 267 -3.17 15.82 -3.92
C SER A 267 -3.33 17.33 -3.89
N VAL A 268 -4.27 17.84 -3.10
CA VAL A 268 -4.61 19.27 -3.08
C VAL A 268 -3.98 19.97 -1.87
N LEU A 269 -4.13 19.40 -0.68
CA LEU A 269 -3.81 20.09 0.56
C LEU A 269 -2.38 19.87 1.07
N ILE A 270 -1.70 18.77 0.69
CA ILE A 270 -0.36 18.47 1.21
C ILE A 270 0.68 19.54 0.83
N ASN A 271 0.67 20.01 -0.42
CA ASN A 271 1.62 21.03 -0.88
C ASN A 271 1.43 22.39 -0.18
N PRO A 272 0.22 22.96 -0.05
CA PRO A 272 -0.01 24.14 0.77
C PRO A 272 0.36 23.95 2.24
N ILE A 273 0.12 22.77 2.82
CA ILE A 273 0.48 22.45 4.20
C ILE A 273 2.01 22.50 4.36
N LEU A 274 2.74 21.78 3.50
CA LEU A 274 4.21 21.72 3.57
C LEU A 274 4.93 23.05 3.26
N LYS A 275 4.27 23.99 2.57
CA LYS A 275 4.79 25.35 2.38
C LYS A 275 4.70 26.18 3.67
N LYS A 276 3.72 25.93 4.54
CA LYS A 276 3.47 26.70 5.78
C LYS A 276 3.93 25.97 7.03
N VAL A 277 4.00 24.66 7.00
CA VAL A 277 4.28 23.79 8.15
C VAL A 277 5.44 22.86 7.81
N SER A 278 6.42 22.74 8.71
CA SER A 278 7.56 21.84 8.51
C SER A 278 7.12 20.38 8.38
N GLU A 279 7.89 19.57 7.63
CA GLU A 279 7.65 18.13 7.45
C GLU A 279 7.46 17.40 8.80
N ASN A 280 8.24 17.79 9.81
CA ASN A 280 8.15 17.21 11.15
C ASN A 280 6.80 17.49 11.82
N LYS A 281 6.34 18.74 11.80
CA LYS A 281 5.03 19.10 12.37
C LYS A 281 3.89 18.47 11.58
N THR A 282 4.00 18.39 10.26
CA THR A 282 3.01 17.71 9.39
C THR A 282 2.93 16.23 9.72
N LEU A 283 4.07 15.55 9.91
CA LEU A 283 4.09 14.14 10.30
C LEU A 283 3.46 13.92 11.68
N LEU A 284 3.83 14.75 12.66
CA LEU A 284 3.25 14.66 14.01
C LEU A 284 1.74 14.92 14.01
N SER A 285 1.25 15.89 13.23
CA SER A 285 -0.20 16.13 13.10
C SER A 285 -0.92 14.95 12.45
N GLY A 286 -0.29 14.29 11.46
CA GLY A 286 -0.82 13.08 10.86
C GLY A 286 -0.91 11.92 11.84
N ILE A 287 0.16 11.66 12.62
CA ILE A 287 0.16 10.61 13.65
C ILE A 287 -0.85 10.93 14.75
N PHE A 288 -0.91 12.19 15.21
CA PHE A 288 -1.93 12.62 16.19
C PHE A 288 -3.35 12.35 15.68
N SER A 289 -3.60 12.68 14.41
CA SER A 289 -4.90 12.40 13.77
C SER A 289 -5.22 10.91 13.76
N LEU A 290 -4.24 10.02 13.54
CA LEU A 290 -4.43 8.57 13.58
C LEU A 290 -4.73 8.08 15.00
N VAL A 291 -4.01 8.56 16.02
CA VAL A 291 -4.29 8.24 17.43
C VAL A 291 -5.70 8.69 17.78
N PHE A 292 -6.05 9.95 17.44
CA PHE A 292 -7.37 10.51 17.69
C PHE A 292 -8.49 9.71 17.02
N THR A 293 -8.30 9.34 15.74
CA THR A 293 -9.21 8.44 15.02
C THR A 293 -9.45 7.15 15.78
N MET A 294 -8.39 6.46 16.13
CA MET A 294 -8.49 5.14 16.78
C MET A 294 -9.14 5.27 18.16
N THR A 295 -8.84 6.34 18.91
CA THR A 295 -9.46 6.61 20.21
C THR A 295 -10.97 6.88 20.07
N LEU A 296 -11.38 7.69 19.08
CA LEU A 296 -12.81 7.95 18.84
C LEU A 296 -13.56 6.68 18.45
N LEU A 297 -12.96 5.82 17.63
CA LEU A 297 -13.59 4.57 17.17
C LEU A 297 -13.87 3.59 18.32
N ILE A 298 -13.12 3.63 19.43
CA ILE A 298 -13.38 2.81 20.61
C ILE A 298 -14.80 3.07 21.15
N PHE A 299 -15.25 4.33 21.13
CA PHE A 299 -16.51 4.77 21.72
C PHE A 299 -17.63 4.94 20.70
N THR A 300 -17.33 4.84 19.41
CA THR A 300 -18.31 5.11 18.35
C THR A 300 -19.09 3.84 18.00
N THR A 301 -20.40 3.92 18.17
CA THR A 301 -21.36 2.84 17.81
C THR A 301 -22.41 3.30 16.81
N ASN A 302 -22.48 4.59 16.51
CA ASN A 302 -23.47 5.14 15.58
C ASN A 302 -22.89 5.30 14.18
N TYR A 303 -23.64 4.82 13.18
CA TYR A 303 -23.25 4.87 11.76
C TYR A 303 -22.81 6.27 11.28
N TRP A 304 -23.58 7.31 11.60
CA TRP A 304 -23.29 8.66 11.13
C TRP A 304 -22.10 9.31 11.83
N ILE A 305 -21.90 9.00 13.10
CA ILE A 305 -20.78 9.56 13.89
C ILE A 305 -19.44 9.01 13.39
N VAL A 306 -19.40 7.79 12.83
CA VAL A 306 -18.17 7.16 12.29
C VAL A 306 -17.51 8.00 11.19
N PHE A 307 -18.26 8.78 10.42
CA PHE A 307 -17.67 9.66 9.39
C PHE A 307 -16.67 10.67 9.96
N ILE A 308 -16.82 11.07 11.22
CA ILE A 308 -15.90 11.99 11.90
C ILE A 308 -14.51 11.33 12.07
N PRO A 309 -14.35 10.21 12.80
CA PRO A 309 -13.04 9.56 12.90
C PRO A 309 -12.49 9.11 11.55
N LEU A 310 -13.32 8.68 10.60
CA LEU A 310 -12.85 8.32 9.25
C LEU A 310 -12.28 9.53 8.49
N SER A 311 -12.78 10.74 8.72
CA SER A 311 -12.21 11.96 8.15
C SER A 311 -10.80 12.25 8.70
N PHE A 312 -10.60 12.04 10.00
CA PHE A 312 -9.28 12.12 10.63
C PHE A 312 -8.34 10.99 10.14
N LEU A 313 -8.87 9.78 9.91
CA LEU A 313 -8.12 8.69 9.29
C LEU A 313 -7.61 9.06 7.90
N ALA A 314 -8.46 9.65 7.08
CA ALA A 314 -8.12 10.10 5.74
C ALA A 314 -7.02 11.17 5.76
N PHE A 315 -7.11 12.17 6.65
CA PHE A 315 -6.06 13.16 6.85
C PHE A 315 -4.76 12.49 7.32
N GLY A 316 -4.81 11.73 8.41
CA GLY A 316 -3.66 11.06 9.00
C GLY A 316 -2.88 10.21 7.99
N THR A 317 -3.60 9.35 7.23
CA THR A 317 -2.97 8.50 6.20
C THR A 317 -2.53 9.28 4.97
N GLY A 318 -3.29 10.32 4.59
CA GLY A 318 -3.00 11.18 3.43
C GLY A 318 -1.70 11.98 3.58
N VAL A 319 -1.35 12.41 4.80
CA VAL A 319 -0.14 13.21 5.03
C VAL A 319 1.03 12.39 5.57
N THR A 320 0.80 11.36 6.41
CA THR A 320 1.86 10.62 7.10
C THR A 320 2.73 9.82 6.13
N ARG A 321 2.12 9.01 5.27
CA ARG A 321 2.85 8.12 4.36
C ARG A 321 3.74 8.88 3.36
N PRO A 322 3.29 9.94 2.66
CA PRO A 322 4.16 10.71 1.78
C PRO A 322 5.34 11.37 2.50
N VAL A 323 5.11 11.92 3.71
CA VAL A 323 6.17 12.54 4.49
C VAL A 323 7.19 11.53 4.98
N LEU A 324 6.75 10.35 5.47
CA LEU A 324 7.65 9.26 5.84
C LEU A 324 8.48 8.77 4.64
N THR A 325 7.86 8.63 3.47
CA THR A 325 8.58 8.25 2.25
C THR A 325 9.61 9.31 1.85
N SER A 326 9.25 10.60 1.90
CA SER A 326 10.19 11.70 1.65
C SER A 326 11.37 11.67 2.61
N LYS A 327 11.12 11.48 3.90
CA LYS A 327 12.19 11.37 4.90
C LYS A 327 13.08 10.14 4.68
N LEU A 328 12.49 8.98 4.39
CA LEU A 328 13.22 7.76 4.11
C LEU A 328 14.18 7.93 2.93
N THR A 329 13.75 8.60 1.87
CA THR A 329 14.59 8.83 0.69
C THR A 329 15.69 9.89 0.91
N LYS A 330 15.56 10.75 1.94
CA LYS A 330 16.55 11.79 2.28
C LYS A 330 17.64 11.30 3.22
N VAL A 331 17.35 10.28 4.05
CA VAL A 331 18.29 9.75 5.05
C VAL A 331 19.36 8.85 4.41
N GLY A 332 19.04 8.12 3.36
CA GLY A 332 20.01 7.27 2.64
C GLY A 332 20.86 8.03 1.65
N LYS A 333 22.06 7.53 1.36
CA LYS A 333 22.87 8.00 0.23
C LYS A 333 22.07 7.78 -1.07
N ARG A 334 22.33 8.62 -2.09
CA ARG A 334 21.59 8.56 -3.37
C ARG A 334 21.64 7.20 -4.06
N ASP A 335 22.76 6.51 -3.97
CA ASP A 335 22.99 5.17 -4.51
C ASP A 335 22.32 4.05 -3.68
N GLU A 336 22.01 4.32 -2.43
CA GLU A 336 21.39 3.36 -1.49
C GLU A 336 19.85 3.49 -1.40
N THR A 337 19.26 4.56 -1.93
CA THR A 337 17.82 4.86 -1.81
C THR A 337 16.94 3.71 -2.30
N GLY A 338 17.30 3.07 -3.42
CA GLY A 338 16.57 1.92 -3.95
C GLY A 338 16.58 0.72 -3.00
N SER A 339 17.75 0.42 -2.40
CA SER A 339 17.89 -0.67 -1.44
C SER A 339 17.12 -0.38 -0.14
N LEU A 340 17.14 0.86 0.33
CA LEU A 340 16.41 1.30 1.53
C LEU A 340 14.88 1.21 1.34
N LEU A 341 14.39 1.62 0.16
CA LEU A 341 12.98 1.43 -0.22
C LEU A 341 12.62 -0.05 -0.32
N GLY A 342 13.52 -0.90 -0.83
CA GLY A 342 13.35 -2.35 -0.88
C GLY A 342 13.20 -2.96 0.52
N VAL A 343 14.04 -2.56 1.48
CA VAL A 343 13.91 -2.97 2.89
C VAL A 343 12.59 -2.51 3.49
N ASN A 344 12.20 -1.25 3.25
CA ASN A 344 10.92 -0.74 3.73
C ASN A 344 9.73 -1.51 3.15
N ASN A 345 9.76 -1.87 1.86
CA ASN A 345 8.72 -2.68 1.23
C ASN A 345 8.65 -4.09 1.85
N ALA A 346 9.78 -4.72 2.12
CA ALA A 346 9.80 -6.01 2.81
C ALA A 346 9.19 -5.93 4.22
N LEU A 347 9.51 -4.89 4.99
CA LEU A 347 8.89 -4.64 6.30
C LEU A 347 7.38 -4.41 6.19
N ASN A 348 6.92 -3.66 5.18
CA ASN A 348 5.50 -3.46 4.90
C ASN A 348 4.80 -4.79 4.55
N SER A 349 5.43 -5.65 3.76
CA SER A 349 4.87 -6.98 3.44
C SER A 349 4.74 -7.85 4.69
N ILE A 350 5.73 -7.82 5.58
CA ILE A 350 5.66 -8.52 6.88
C ILE A 350 4.47 -8.00 7.70
N ALA A 351 4.28 -6.68 7.77
CA ALA A 351 3.12 -6.11 8.45
C ALA A 351 1.80 -6.61 7.82
N GLN A 352 1.68 -6.61 6.50
CA GLN A 352 0.49 -7.09 5.78
C GLN A 352 0.22 -8.59 5.94
N ILE A 353 1.23 -9.39 6.26
CA ILE A 353 1.06 -10.82 6.55
C ILE A 353 0.57 -11.03 7.98
N ILE A 354 1.17 -10.34 8.94
CA ILE A 354 0.91 -10.57 10.37
C ILE A 354 -0.40 -9.93 10.81
N THR A 355 -0.68 -8.71 10.36
CA THR A 355 -1.76 -7.90 10.92
C THR A 355 -3.17 -8.42 10.65
N PRO A 356 -3.53 -9.03 9.51
CA PRO A 356 -4.86 -9.61 9.34
C PRO A 356 -5.11 -10.80 10.28
N ILE A 357 -4.07 -11.62 10.53
CA ILE A 357 -4.15 -12.75 11.47
C ILE A 357 -4.37 -12.24 12.89
N LEU A 358 -3.55 -11.26 13.32
CA LEU A 358 -3.71 -10.64 14.65
C LEU A 358 -5.08 -9.97 14.79
N GLY A 359 -5.53 -9.25 13.78
CA GLY A 359 -6.85 -8.63 13.77
C GLY A 359 -7.98 -9.65 13.85
N GLY A 360 -7.86 -10.78 13.15
CA GLY A 360 -8.80 -11.90 13.25
C GLY A 360 -8.82 -12.50 14.66
N ILE A 361 -7.66 -12.74 15.29
CA ILE A 361 -7.55 -13.22 16.68
C ILE A 361 -8.24 -12.25 17.64
N ILE A 362 -7.99 -10.95 17.47
CA ILE A 362 -8.59 -9.92 18.33
C ILE A 362 -10.12 -9.94 18.19
N LEU A 363 -10.64 -9.93 16.98
CA LEU A 363 -12.07 -9.88 16.74
C LEU A 363 -12.80 -11.17 17.16
N GLN A 364 -12.12 -12.32 17.15
CA GLN A 364 -12.71 -13.59 17.55
C GLN A 364 -12.77 -13.77 19.08
N TYR A 365 -11.76 -13.32 19.81
CA TYR A 365 -11.64 -13.60 21.25
C TYR A 365 -11.84 -12.40 22.16
N PHE A 366 -11.82 -11.18 21.63
CA PHE A 366 -11.91 -9.95 22.39
C PHE A 366 -12.99 -9.02 21.84
N PRO A 367 -13.49 -8.07 22.66
CA PRO A 367 -14.39 -7.04 22.16
C PRO A 367 -13.79 -6.28 20.97
N PRO A 368 -14.58 -5.94 19.93
CA PRO A 368 -14.09 -5.26 18.73
C PRO A 368 -13.30 -3.97 18.99
N GLN A 369 -13.59 -3.29 20.11
CA GLN A 369 -12.91 -2.07 20.54
C GLN A 369 -11.40 -2.24 20.82
N ILE A 370 -10.96 -3.47 21.11
CA ILE A 370 -9.52 -3.77 21.32
C ILE A 370 -8.72 -3.52 20.05
N LEU A 371 -9.32 -3.69 18.87
CA LEU A 371 -8.64 -3.47 17.59
C LEU A 371 -8.18 -2.00 17.40
N PRO A 372 -9.08 -0.98 17.47
CA PRO A 372 -8.66 0.40 17.43
C PRO A 372 -7.80 0.80 18.66
N LEU A 373 -8.02 0.23 19.84
CA LEU A 373 -7.20 0.49 21.02
C LEU A 373 -5.72 0.09 20.77
N LEU A 374 -5.46 -1.10 20.27
CA LEU A 374 -4.10 -1.54 19.97
C LEU A 374 -3.48 -0.69 18.85
N SER A 375 -4.24 -0.35 17.82
CA SER A 375 -3.75 0.55 16.77
C SER A 375 -3.41 1.93 17.33
N ALA A 376 -4.22 2.48 18.25
CA ALA A 376 -3.93 3.73 18.94
C ALA A 376 -2.63 3.67 19.75
N ILE A 377 -2.42 2.57 20.49
CA ILE A 377 -1.18 2.34 21.26
C ILE A 377 0.02 2.31 20.30
N ILE A 378 -0.05 1.56 19.20
CA ILE A 378 1.04 1.46 18.22
C ILE A 378 1.36 2.84 17.61
N PHE A 379 0.35 3.63 17.23
CA PHE A 379 0.59 4.98 16.73
C PHE A 379 1.15 5.91 17.81
N SER A 380 0.71 5.75 19.07
CA SER A 380 1.25 6.53 20.20
C SER A 380 2.70 6.23 20.50
N LEU A 381 3.17 4.98 20.31
CA LEU A 381 4.59 4.63 20.42
C LEU A 381 5.47 5.45 19.47
N ILE A 382 4.93 5.90 18.32
CA ILE A 382 5.67 6.75 17.40
C ILE A 382 6.02 8.10 18.05
N PHE A 383 5.15 8.68 18.88
CA PHE A 383 5.47 9.93 19.63
C PHE A 383 6.60 9.72 20.63
N ILE A 384 6.62 8.58 21.31
CA ILE A 384 7.68 8.25 22.26
C ILE A 384 9.02 8.10 21.51
N LEU A 385 9.00 7.39 20.38
CA LEU A 385 10.19 7.15 19.56
C LEU A 385 10.58 8.34 18.69
N TRP A 386 9.69 9.35 18.56
CA TRP A 386 9.91 10.52 17.70
C TRP A 386 11.22 11.24 18.00
N ARG A 387 11.48 11.51 19.27
CA ARG A 387 12.67 12.22 19.71
C ARG A 387 13.92 11.42 19.35
N TRP A 388 13.90 10.13 19.59
CA TRP A 388 15.01 9.23 19.29
C TRP A 388 15.20 9.04 17.76
N ALA A 389 14.13 8.94 16.99
CA ALA A 389 14.20 8.69 15.56
C ALA A 389 14.57 9.93 14.71
N PHE A 390 14.20 11.13 15.16
CA PHE A 390 14.28 12.34 14.33
C PHE A 390 14.95 13.55 14.99
N VAL A 391 15.20 13.55 16.30
CA VAL A 391 15.77 14.70 17.00
C VAL A 391 17.21 14.44 17.41
N GLU A 392 17.47 13.30 18.01
CA GLU A 392 18.82 12.96 18.52
C GLU A 392 19.86 12.75 17.42
N PRO A 393 19.59 11.99 16.32
CA PRO A 393 20.57 11.80 15.26
C PRO A 393 21.05 13.11 14.62
N PHE A 394 20.11 14.05 14.36
CA PHE A 394 20.46 15.36 13.80
C PHE A 394 21.20 16.29 14.76
N ARG A 395 21.09 16.09 16.07
CA ARG A 395 21.87 16.83 17.06
C ARG A 395 23.33 16.33 17.13
N GLU A 396 23.53 15.03 17.06
CA GLU A 396 24.86 14.43 17.06
C GLU A 396 25.66 14.82 15.81
N GLU A 397 25.04 14.79 14.62
CA GLU A 397 25.65 15.19 13.37
C GLU A 397 26.06 16.68 13.39
N LYS A 398 25.16 17.59 13.82
CA LYS A 398 25.50 19.01 14.01
C LYS A 398 26.65 19.21 15.01
N SER A 399 26.66 18.46 16.08
CA SER A 399 27.73 18.52 17.09
C SER A 399 29.06 18.03 16.54
N GLN A 400 29.07 16.99 15.69
CA GLN A 400 30.27 16.48 15.02
C GLN A 400 30.81 17.47 13.96
N ILE A 401 29.90 18.07 13.18
CA ILE A 401 30.31 19.11 12.19
C ILE A 401 30.93 20.31 12.89
N ILE A 402 30.31 20.82 13.97
CA ILE A 402 30.83 21.96 14.72
C ILE A 402 32.21 21.61 15.35
N LYS A 403 32.38 20.39 15.87
CA LYS A 403 33.68 19.95 16.41
C LYS A 403 34.76 19.81 15.31
N SER A 404 34.40 19.31 14.13
CA SER A 404 35.32 19.19 13.00
C SER A 404 35.73 20.57 12.44
N GLU A 405 34.80 21.52 12.39
CA GLU A 405 35.13 22.93 11.99
C GLU A 405 36.02 23.61 13.02
N GLN A 406 35.80 23.38 14.32
CA GLN A 406 36.69 23.94 15.37
C GLN A 406 38.08 23.31 15.38
N GLN A 407 38.23 22.05 14.95
CA GLN A 407 39.57 21.43 14.80
C GLN A 407 40.34 21.87 13.56
N VAL A 408 39.67 22.41 12.55
CA VAL A 408 40.31 22.93 11.35
C VAL A 408 40.81 24.38 11.57
N PHE A 409 40.28 25.11 12.57
CA PHE A 409 40.65 26.51 12.90
C PHE A 409 41.54 26.62 14.17
N SER A 410 41.91 25.50 14.80
CA SER A 410 42.87 25.39 15.89
C SER A 410 44.21 24.81 15.38
#